data_d49de73720b64aad9d1cee049b4db77c
#
_entry.id   d49de73720b64aad9d1cee049b4db77c
#
_cell.length_a   1.000
_cell.length_b   1.000
_cell.length_c   1.000
_cell.angle_alpha   90.00
_cell.angle_beta   90.00
_cell.angle_gamma   90.00
#
_symmetry.space_group_name_H-M   'P 1'
#
loop_
_entity.id
_entity.type
_entity.pdbx_description
1 polymer ?
#
loop_
_entity_poly.entity_id
_entity_poly.type
_entity_poly.pdbx_seq_one_letter_code
_entity_poly.pdbx_strand_id
1 'polypeptide(L)'
;MKFKHAKPLALAAAAVAISAAGGAEAAVSPEKQISFLAEQAAVWGTDAFYRDWLQDDGWCAITDLDGNKRLELFFVRAVRNPVPGMNDKGNNEEKGRALVATVPITMRVRGFEVSADGKRLEELKFNYPDKIIPPNLTELREGFYNAGDKTRFYHTYTLNRVRDLGFCLYRQVISLKNGTVEVQTIGTEYGNYGLFMEAATAEAIFDYAEDRHGKKMQEKELSDYVKAYSAGASPADFNMRWIYSEKWKKAQNTPGGVRNAFAENWKEFRWQLKKDTR
;
A
#
# COMPACT_ATOMS: atom_id res chain seq x y z
N MET A 1 -43.38 -43.45 -37.12
CA MET A 1 -43.28 -42.45 -36.03
C MET A 1 -42.47 -41.27 -36.57
N LYS A 2 -43.11 -40.11 -36.80
CA LYS A 2 -42.48 -38.90 -37.37
C LYS A 2 -42.17 -37.96 -36.19
N PHE A 3 -40.86 -37.72 -35.95
CA PHE A 3 -40.41 -36.70 -35.00
C PHE A 3 -40.55 -35.32 -35.64
N LYS A 4 -41.36 -34.46 -35.02
CA LYS A 4 -41.52 -33.05 -35.40
C LYS A 4 -40.31 -32.24 -34.89
N HIS A 5 -39.68 -31.54 -35.83
CA HIS A 5 -38.65 -30.58 -35.52
C HIS A 5 -39.18 -29.38 -34.70
N ALA A 6 -38.63 -29.18 -33.51
CA ALA A 6 -38.83 -27.97 -32.74
C ALA A 6 -37.95 -26.86 -33.28
N LYS A 7 -38.54 -25.72 -33.60
CA LYS A 7 -37.82 -24.49 -34.02
C LYS A 7 -37.14 -23.88 -32.84
N PRO A 8 -35.88 -23.38 -32.94
CA PRO A 8 -35.27 -22.60 -31.87
C PRO A 8 -35.92 -21.20 -31.78
N LEU A 9 -36.38 -20.84 -30.57
CA LEU A 9 -36.74 -19.48 -30.25
C LEU A 9 -35.47 -18.60 -30.29
N ALA A 10 -35.45 -17.64 -31.18
CA ALA A 10 -34.45 -16.57 -31.16
C ALA A 10 -34.77 -15.62 -30.01
N LEU A 11 -33.93 -15.62 -28.97
CA LEU A 11 -33.96 -14.61 -27.90
C LEU A 11 -33.34 -13.32 -28.48
N ALA A 12 -34.20 -12.35 -28.80
CA ALA A 12 -33.75 -11.01 -29.16
C ALA A 12 -33.19 -10.34 -27.89
N ALA A 13 -31.88 -10.26 -27.77
CA ALA A 13 -31.22 -9.41 -26.78
C ALA A 13 -31.44 -7.94 -27.19
N ALA A 14 -32.37 -7.29 -26.52
CA ALA A 14 -32.51 -5.84 -26.60
C ALA A 14 -31.30 -5.23 -25.89
N ALA A 15 -30.29 -4.80 -26.65
CA ALA A 15 -29.25 -3.93 -26.15
C ALA A 15 -29.86 -2.58 -25.82
N VAL A 16 -30.12 -2.35 -24.53
CA VAL A 16 -30.42 -1.00 -24.02
C VAL A 16 -29.10 -0.23 -24.08
N ALA A 17 -28.94 0.54 -25.15
CA ALA A 17 -27.93 1.58 -25.21
C ALA A 17 -28.32 2.65 -24.18
N ILE A 18 -27.79 2.52 -22.95
CA ILE A 18 -27.77 3.62 -22.01
C ILE A 18 -26.79 4.63 -22.59
N SER A 19 -27.34 5.64 -23.27
CA SER A 19 -26.59 6.82 -23.63
C SER A 19 -26.19 7.51 -22.33
N ALA A 20 -24.94 7.29 -21.90
CA ALA A 20 -24.29 8.05 -20.87
C ALA A 20 -24.03 9.48 -21.36
N ALA A 21 -25.08 10.27 -21.49
CA ALA A 21 -24.99 11.71 -21.39
C ALA A 21 -24.88 12.05 -19.89
N GLY A 22 -23.84 11.50 -19.24
CA GLY A 22 -23.44 11.92 -17.91
C GLY A 22 -22.78 13.26 -18.04
N GLY A 23 -23.49 14.34 -17.76
CA GLY A 23 -22.87 15.58 -17.38
C GLY A 23 -21.84 15.24 -16.29
N ALA A 24 -20.58 15.67 -16.47
CA ALA A 24 -19.54 15.43 -15.47
C ALA A 24 -20.02 16.04 -14.16
N GLU A 25 -20.49 15.19 -13.26
CA GLU A 25 -20.90 15.61 -11.93
C GLU A 25 -19.64 16.23 -11.28
N ALA A 26 -19.77 17.48 -10.83
CA ALA A 26 -18.62 18.19 -10.29
C ALA A 26 -18.04 17.35 -9.14
N ALA A 27 -16.76 17.02 -9.24
CA ALA A 27 -16.08 16.21 -8.24
C ALA A 27 -16.31 16.79 -6.84
N VAL A 28 -16.66 15.93 -5.88
CA VAL A 28 -16.87 16.34 -4.49
C VAL A 28 -15.57 16.95 -3.95
N SER A 29 -15.66 18.12 -3.31
CA SER A 29 -14.45 18.80 -2.83
C SER A 29 -13.72 17.99 -1.77
N PRO A 30 -12.38 18.09 -1.68
CA PRO A 30 -11.60 17.37 -0.66
C PRO A 30 -12.11 17.60 0.76
N GLU A 31 -12.57 18.81 1.10
CA GLU A 31 -13.08 19.14 2.44
C GLU A 31 -14.35 18.36 2.78
N LYS A 32 -15.24 18.17 1.81
CA LYS A 32 -16.44 17.35 1.97
C LYS A 32 -16.08 15.88 2.12
N GLN A 33 -15.15 15.39 1.32
CA GLN A 33 -14.66 14.02 1.41
C GLN A 33 -13.98 13.76 2.77
N ILE A 34 -13.16 14.69 3.26
CA ILE A 34 -12.52 14.61 4.59
C ILE A 34 -13.57 14.59 5.71
N SER A 35 -14.62 15.43 5.59
CA SER A 35 -15.71 15.43 6.57
C SER A 35 -16.42 14.08 6.60
N PHE A 36 -16.73 13.52 5.43
CA PHE A 36 -17.33 12.21 5.29
C PHE A 36 -16.44 11.10 5.88
N LEU A 37 -15.14 11.09 5.56
CA LEU A 37 -14.18 10.14 6.13
C LEU A 37 -14.13 10.20 7.66
N ALA A 38 -14.20 11.41 8.23
CA ALA A 38 -14.19 11.60 9.67
C ALA A 38 -15.49 11.11 10.34
N GLU A 39 -16.63 11.24 9.68
CA GLU A 39 -17.91 10.68 10.13
C GLU A 39 -17.87 9.15 10.12
N GLN A 40 -17.32 8.54 9.07
CA GLN A 40 -17.17 7.09 8.98
C GLN A 40 -16.24 6.53 10.08
N ALA A 41 -15.23 7.29 10.47
CA ALA A 41 -14.30 6.89 11.52
C ALA A 41 -14.99 6.54 12.86
N ALA A 42 -16.12 7.16 13.15
CA ALA A 42 -16.91 6.89 14.36
C ALA A 42 -17.50 5.46 14.38
N VAL A 43 -17.75 4.86 13.22
CA VAL A 43 -18.36 3.52 13.10
C VAL A 43 -17.34 2.39 12.97
N TRP A 44 -16.07 2.70 12.70
CA TRP A 44 -15.03 1.66 12.54
C TRP A 44 -14.68 0.91 13.82
N GLY A 45 -15.04 1.44 15.00
CA GLY A 45 -14.72 0.82 16.28
C GLY A 45 -15.25 -0.62 16.46
N THR A 46 -16.19 -1.07 15.62
CA THR A 46 -16.71 -2.43 15.60
C THR A 46 -15.93 -3.37 14.68
N ASP A 47 -15.12 -2.84 13.76
CA ASP A 47 -14.30 -3.61 12.84
C ASP A 47 -13.07 -4.21 13.54
N ALA A 48 -12.84 -5.51 13.38
CA ALA A 48 -11.74 -6.20 14.06
C ALA A 48 -10.37 -5.70 13.61
N PHE A 49 -10.20 -5.43 12.30
CA PHE A 49 -8.93 -4.90 11.78
C PHE A 49 -8.61 -3.54 12.39
N TYR A 50 -9.61 -2.66 12.48
CA TYR A 50 -9.44 -1.32 13.02
C TYR A 50 -9.14 -1.34 14.52
N ARG A 51 -9.80 -2.20 15.31
CA ARG A 51 -9.49 -2.38 16.74
C ARG A 51 -8.05 -2.82 16.95
N ASP A 52 -7.62 -3.81 16.19
CA ASP A 52 -6.24 -4.30 16.24
C ASP A 52 -5.26 -3.23 15.78
N TRP A 53 -5.61 -2.47 14.71
CA TRP A 53 -4.81 -1.34 14.23
C TRP A 53 -4.62 -0.27 15.31
N LEU A 54 -5.63 -0.02 16.13
CA LEU A 54 -5.53 0.90 17.28
C LEU A 54 -4.64 0.37 18.41
N GLN A 55 -4.57 -0.95 18.59
CA GLN A 55 -3.78 -1.56 19.67
C GLN A 55 -2.31 -1.69 19.30
N ASP A 56 -2.04 -1.96 18.04
CA ASP A 56 -0.69 -2.14 17.49
C ASP A 56 -0.08 -0.81 17.01
N ASP A 57 1.18 -0.90 16.55
CA ASP A 57 1.83 0.19 15.82
C ASP A 57 1.18 0.30 14.42
N GLY A 58 0.20 1.17 14.31
CA GLY A 58 -0.57 1.40 13.10
C GLY A 58 -0.37 2.80 12.53
N TRP A 59 -0.56 2.92 11.22
CA TRP A 59 -0.47 4.17 10.48
C TRP A 59 -1.70 4.32 9.57
N CYS A 60 -2.18 5.55 9.39
CA CYS A 60 -3.13 5.86 8.34
C CYS A 60 -2.71 7.10 7.56
N ALA A 61 -3.15 7.19 6.30
CA ALA A 61 -2.90 8.36 5.47
C ALA A 61 -4.06 8.59 4.51
N ILE A 62 -4.32 9.87 4.23
CA ILE A 62 -5.24 10.31 3.18
C ILE A 62 -4.43 10.69 1.96
N THR A 63 -4.84 10.23 0.80
CA THR A 63 -4.12 10.36 -0.46
C THR A 63 -5.06 10.59 -1.64
N ASP A 64 -4.49 10.85 -2.80
CA ASP A 64 -5.10 10.80 -4.13
C ASP A 64 -4.02 10.21 -5.06
N LEU A 65 -3.73 8.89 -4.85
CA LEU A 65 -2.61 8.22 -5.51
C LEU A 65 -2.82 8.09 -7.02
N ASP A 66 -4.03 7.85 -7.48
CA ASP A 66 -4.31 7.72 -8.91
C ASP A 66 -4.64 9.06 -9.61
N GLY A 67 -4.89 10.12 -8.84
CA GLY A 67 -5.17 11.45 -9.35
C GLY A 67 -6.58 11.65 -9.87
N ASN A 68 -7.50 10.80 -9.45
CA ASN A 68 -8.90 10.86 -9.89
C ASN A 68 -9.76 11.85 -9.08
N LYS A 69 -9.15 12.53 -8.07
CA LYS A 69 -9.77 13.50 -7.14
C LYS A 69 -10.74 12.86 -6.14
N ARG A 70 -10.72 11.54 -6.01
CA ARG A 70 -11.41 10.83 -4.94
C ARG A 70 -10.35 10.47 -3.89
N LEU A 71 -10.61 10.86 -2.65
CA LEU A 71 -9.62 10.62 -1.60
C LEU A 71 -9.61 9.15 -1.21
N GLU A 72 -8.42 8.59 -1.14
CA GLU A 72 -8.20 7.30 -0.52
C GLU A 72 -7.78 7.47 0.94
N LEU A 73 -8.16 6.50 1.75
CA LEU A 73 -7.70 6.35 3.12
C LEU A 73 -7.08 4.97 3.28
N PHE A 74 -5.79 4.95 3.55
CA PHE A 74 -5.05 3.73 3.83
C PHE A 74 -4.83 3.56 5.32
N PHE A 75 -4.98 2.31 5.77
CA PHE A 75 -4.54 1.85 7.08
C PHE A 75 -3.46 0.80 6.89
N VAL A 76 -2.35 1.00 7.56
CA VAL A 76 -1.24 0.04 7.61
C VAL A 76 -1.02 -0.36 9.06
N ARG A 77 -0.83 -1.64 9.29
CA ARG A 77 -0.62 -2.22 10.60
C ARG A 77 0.57 -3.17 10.55
N ALA A 78 1.49 -3.02 11.49
CA ALA A 78 2.56 -3.99 11.70
C ALA A 78 2.01 -5.15 12.53
N VAL A 79 2.12 -6.36 12.03
CA VAL A 79 1.73 -7.58 12.76
C VAL A 79 3.00 -8.35 13.10
N ARG A 80 3.23 -8.52 14.38
CA ARG A 80 4.30 -9.40 14.86
C ARG A 80 3.81 -10.85 14.76
N ASN A 81 4.48 -11.66 13.97
CA ASN A 81 4.18 -13.08 13.90
C ASN A 81 4.85 -13.78 15.08
N PRO A 82 4.09 -14.45 15.95
CA PRO A 82 4.68 -15.17 17.06
C PRO A 82 5.63 -16.24 16.54
N VAL A 83 6.84 -16.27 17.05
CA VAL A 83 7.80 -17.35 16.79
C VAL A 83 7.49 -18.45 17.80
N PRO A 84 7.22 -19.71 17.37
CA PRO A 84 6.97 -20.80 18.29
C PRO A 84 8.12 -20.95 19.30
N GLY A 85 7.81 -20.97 20.59
CA GLY A 85 8.78 -21.07 21.66
C GLY A 85 9.36 -19.74 22.18
N MET A 86 8.90 -18.59 21.68
CA MET A 86 9.19 -17.27 22.25
C MET A 86 7.97 -16.73 22.99
N ASN A 87 8.20 -16.10 24.15
CA ASN A 87 7.15 -15.32 24.81
C ASN A 87 6.85 -14.04 24.00
N ASP A 88 5.69 -13.41 24.24
CA ASP A 88 5.24 -12.21 23.54
C ASP A 88 6.21 -11.01 23.65
N LYS A 89 7.19 -11.08 24.54
CA LYS A 89 8.25 -10.06 24.71
C LYS A 89 9.52 -10.37 23.94
N GLY A 90 9.61 -11.50 23.23
CA GLY A 90 10.79 -11.90 22.47
C GLY A 90 11.98 -12.32 23.35
N ASN A 91 11.76 -12.48 24.66
CA ASN A 91 12.81 -12.88 25.60
C ASN A 91 12.80 -14.39 25.76
N ASN A 92 13.93 -15.01 25.49
CA ASN A 92 14.19 -16.38 25.88
C ASN A 92 14.81 -16.35 27.27
N GLU A 93 14.02 -16.60 28.32
CA GLU A 93 14.44 -16.47 29.72
C GLU A 93 15.58 -17.43 30.11
N GLU A 94 15.86 -18.47 29.29
CA GLU A 94 16.79 -19.51 29.67
C GLU A 94 18.28 -19.21 29.46
N LYS A 95 18.67 -18.14 28.77
CA LYS A 95 20.11 -17.96 28.44
C LYS A 95 20.73 -16.59 28.64
N GLY A 96 20.16 -15.67 29.37
CA GLY A 96 20.86 -14.42 29.74
C GLY A 96 21.52 -13.61 28.59
N ARG A 97 21.32 -13.99 27.35
CA ARG A 97 21.67 -13.26 26.13
C ARG A 97 20.37 -12.82 25.49
N ALA A 98 20.12 -11.54 25.48
CA ALA A 98 19.11 -10.94 24.62
C ALA A 98 19.50 -11.22 23.17
N LEU A 99 19.18 -12.40 22.67
CA LEU A 99 18.93 -12.57 21.26
C LEU A 99 17.72 -11.67 21.02
N VAL A 100 17.95 -10.49 20.47
CA VAL A 100 16.92 -9.68 19.84
C VAL A 100 16.50 -10.50 18.61
N ALA A 101 15.76 -11.57 18.88
CA ALA A 101 15.11 -12.32 17.83
C ALA A 101 14.10 -11.37 17.23
N THR A 102 14.46 -10.84 16.10
CA THR A 102 13.64 -9.93 15.33
C THR A 102 12.45 -10.72 14.83
N VAL A 103 11.35 -10.60 15.59
CA VAL A 103 10.07 -11.19 15.23
C VAL A 103 9.72 -10.73 13.83
N PRO A 104 9.43 -11.64 12.88
CA PRO A 104 9.04 -11.24 11.55
C PRO A 104 7.84 -10.30 11.62
N ILE A 105 7.99 -9.10 11.07
CA ILE A 105 6.90 -8.13 11.01
C ILE A 105 6.26 -8.26 9.65
N THR A 106 4.98 -8.60 9.64
CA THR A 106 4.17 -8.58 8.42
C THR A 106 3.32 -7.33 8.41
N MET A 107 3.38 -6.56 7.33
CA MET A 107 2.49 -5.42 7.14
C MET A 107 1.13 -5.91 6.65
N ARG A 108 0.07 -5.49 7.30
CA ARG A 108 -1.30 -5.64 6.81
C ARG A 108 -1.83 -4.29 6.39
N VAL A 109 -2.46 -4.25 5.24
CA VAL A 109 -2.97 -3.03 4.63
C VAL A 109 -4.45 -3.18 4.35
N ARG A 110 -5.22 -2.15 4.63
CA ARG A 110 -6.57 -1.91 4.12
C ARG A 110 -6.63 -0.53 3.51
N GLY A 111 -7.34 -0.41 2.43
CA GLY A 111 -7.55 0.87 1.76
C GLY A 111 -9.00 1.07 1.40
N PHE A 112 -9.42 2.30 1.41
CA PHE A 112 -10.77 2.72 1.03
C PHE A 112 -10.67 3.93 0.13
N GLU A 113 -11.59 4.08 -0.79
CA GLU A 113 -11.74 5.25 -1.64
C GLU A 113 -13.14 5.85 -1.46
N VAL A 114 -13.24 7.16 -1.42
CA VAL A 114 -14.52 7.83 -1.39
C VAL A 114 -15.19 7.68 -2.75
N SER A 115 -16.45 7.24 -2.79
CA SER A 115 -17.22 7.12 -4.03
C SER A 115 -17.35 8.47 -4.76
N ALA A 116 -17.61 8.43 -6.06
CA ALA A 116 -17.73 9.65 -6.89
C ALA A 116 -18.79 10.62 -6.37
N ASP A 117 -19.88 10.12 -5.78
CA ASP A 117 -20.95 10.92 -5.16
C ASP A 117 -20.61 11.40 -3.74
N GLY A 118 -19.47 11.01 -3.18
CA GLY A 118 -19.01 11.38 -1.84
C GLY A 118 -19.78 10.78 -0.68
N LYS A 119 -20.59 9.73 -0.91
CA LYS A 119 -21.53 9.19 0.09
C LYS A 119 -21.21 7.79 0.58
N ARG A 120 -20.24 7.11 -0.02
CA ARG A 120 -19.85 5.74 0.34
C ARG A 120 -18.35 5.62 0.38
N LEU A 121 -17.88 4.65 1.16
CA LEU A 121 -16.51 4.14 1.07
C LEU A 121 -16.53 2.84 0.26
N GLU A 122 -15.65 2.78 -0.71
CA GLU A 122 -15.40 1.62 -1.54
C GLU A 122 -14.07 1.00 -1.10
N GLU A 123 -14.09 -0.25 -0.64
CA GLU A 123 -12.86 -0.90 -0.21
C GLU A 123 -11.99 -1.21 -1.42
N LEU A 124 -10.72 -0.81 -1.35
CA LEU A 124 -9.75 -1.05 -2.38
C LEU A 124 -9.35 -2.53 -2.42
N LYS A 125 -9.24 -3.07 -3.60
CA LYS A 125 -8.70 -4.41 -3.81
C LYS A 125 -7.18 -4.32 -3.89
N PHE A 126 -6.50 -5.34 -3.38
CA PHE A 126 -5.05 -5.46 -3.51
C PHE A 126 -4.72 -6.67 -4.35
N ASN A 127 -4.03 -6.45 -5.45
CA ASN A 127 -3.55 -7.51 -6.33
C ASN A 127 -2.05 -7.71 -6.12
N TYR A 128 -1.72 -8.85 -5.50
CA TYR A 128 -0.34 -9.30 -5.29
C TYR A 128 -0.09 -10.52 -6.16
N PRO A 129 0.67 -10.40 -7.27
CA PRO A 129 0.91 -11.55 -8.14
C PRO A 129 1.61 -12.71 -7.43
N ASP A 130 2.43 -12.41 -6.43
CA ASP A 130 3.30 -13.40 -5.79
C ASP A 130 2.79 -13.93 -4.45
N LYS A 131 1.60 -13.54 -3.98
CA LYS A 131 0.94 -13.96 -2.71
C LYS A 131 1.81 -13.82 -1.44
N ILE A 132 3.01 -13.29 -1.53
CA ILE A 132 4.04 -13.54 -0.53
C ILE A 132 4.20 -12.35 0.42
N ILE A 133 4.14 -11.09 -0.05
CA ILE A 133 4.46 -9.96 0.81
C ILE A 133 3.60 -8.75 0.46
N PRO A 134 2.76 -8.29 1.39
CA PRO A 134 2.05 -7.03 1.25
C PRO A 134 3.05 -5.88 1.07
N PRO A 135 2.75 -4.90 0.21
CA PRO A 135 3.65 -3.77 0.02
C PRO A 135 3.76 -2.96 1.29
N ASN A 136 4.94 -2.46 1.55
CA ASN A 136 5.12 -1.47 2.60
C ASN A 136 4.72 -0.09 2.07
N LEU A 137 3.46 0.27 2.19
CA LEU A 137 2.96 1.57 1.77
C LEU A 137 3.60 2.72 2.56
N THR A 138 4.13 2.45 3.77
CA THR A 138 4.79 3.50 4.56
C THR A 138 6.14 3.92 3.98
N GLU A 139 6.65 3.17 3.01
CA GLU A 139 7.93 3.40 2.34
C GLU A 139 7.75 3.80 0.86
N LEU A 140 6.61 4.37 0.49
CA LEU A 140 6.47 5.00 -0.82
C LEU A 140 7.43 6.19 -0.93
N ARG A 141 8.33 6.17 -1.90
CA ARG A 141 9.41 7.15 -1.97
C ARG A 141 9.36 8.05 -3.19
N GLU A 142 9.10 7.48 -4.33
CA GLU A 142 9.19 8.18 -5.61
C GLU A 142 7.91 7.93 -6.40
N GLY A 143 7.33 9.01 -6.91
CA GLY A 143 6.18 8.95 -7.79
C GLY A 143 6.59 9.21 -9.25
N PHE A 144 5.91 8.52 -10.15
CA PHE A 144 6.11 8.63 -11.59
C PHE A 144 4.76 8.67 -12.31
N TYR A 145 4.75 9.28 -13.48
CA TYR A 145 3.60 9.29 -14.37
C TYR A 145 3.95 8.68 -15.72
N ASN A 146 3.25 7.64 -16.08
CA ASN A 146 3.31 7.06 -17.41
C ASN A 146 2.24 7.72 -18.31
N ALA A 147 2.69 8.51 -19.29
CA ALA A 147 1.78 9.21 -20.19
C ALA A 147 1.04 8.27 -21.16
N GLY A 148 1.60 7.08 -21.43
CA GLY A 148 1.02 6.10 -22.37
C GLY A 148 -0.29 5.53 -21.87
N ASP A 149 -0.35 5.12 -20.61
CA ASP A 149 -1.54 4.54 -19.98
C ASP A 149 -2.20 5.50 -18.97
N LYS A 150 -1.66 6.72 -18.83
CA LYS A 150 -2.13 7.77 -17.90
C LYS A 150 -2.16 7.32 -16.43
N THR A 151 -1.21 6.47 -16.05
CA THR A 151 -1.14 5.87 -14.71
C THR A 151 -0.05 6.52 -13.87
N ARG A 152 -0.36 6.82 -12.61
CA ARG A 152 0.64 7.12 -11.58
C ARG A 152 1.12 5.82 -10.97
N PHE A 153 2.42 5.74 -10.74
CA PHE A 153 3.00 4.61 -10.02
C PHE A 153 4.10 5.07 -9.07
N TYR A 154 4.39 4.24 -8.09
CA TYR A 154 5.25 4.58 -6.97
C TYR A 154 6.24 3.47 -6.70
N HIS A 155 7.48 3.83 -6.46
CA HIS A 155 8.46 2.88 -5.97
C HIS A 155 8.38 2.75 -4.45
N THR A 156 8.47 1.50 -4.00
CA THR A 156 8.59 1.16 -2.59
C THR A 156 9.55 -0.02 -2.43
N TYR A 157 9.94 -0.26 -1.20
CA TYR A 157 10.62 -1.49 -0.85
C TYR A 157 10.02 -2.11 0.41
N THR A 158 10.03 -3.42 0.46
CA THR A 158 9.55 -4.17 1.62
C THR A 158 10.66 -5.08 2.11
N LEU A 159 11.08 -4.85 3.35
CA LEU A 159 12.04 -5.70 4.02
C LEU A 159 11.32 -6.91 4.63
N ASN A 160 11.74 -8.10 4.25
CA ASN A 160 11.34 -9.34 4.90
C ASN A 160 12.56 -9.98 5.54
N ARG A 161 12.44 -10.30 6.82
CA ARG A 161 13.48 -11.01 7.54
C ARG A 161 13.27 -12.51 7.39
N VAL A 162 14.31 -13.21 6.97
CA VAL A 162 14.34 -14.64 6.82
C VAL A 162 15.02 -15.23 8.07
N ARG A 163 14.79 -16.52 8.34
CA ARG A 163 15.46 -17.23 9.43
C ARG A 163 16.99 -17.10 9.31
N ASP A 164 17.68 -17.23 10.42
CA ASP A 164 19.15 -17.29 10.49
C ASP A 164 19.89 -16.00 10.05
N LEU A 165 19.37 -14.83 10.46
CA LEU A 165 19.95 -13.52 10.21
C LEU A 165 19.89 -13.04 8.74
N GLY A 166 19.21 -13.77 7.86
CA GLY A 166 19.01 -13.36 6.48
C GLY A 166 17.92 -12.31 6.34
N PHE A 167 17.98 -11.57 5.23
CA PHE A 167 16.90 -10.68 4.81
C PHE A 167 16.67 -10.73 3.30
N CYS A 168 15.45 -10.40 2.90
CA CYS A 168 15.09 -10.13 1.52
C CYS A 168 14.50 -8.72 1.45
N LEU A 169 15.09 -7.86 0.61
CA LEU A 169 14.55 -6.53 0.34
C LEU A 169 13.90 -6.54 -1.04
N TYR A 170 12.58 -6.51 -1.06
CA TYR A 170 11.81 -6.50 -2.30
C TYR A 170 11.68 -5.08 -2.83
N ARG A 171 12.15 -4.85 -4.04
CA ARG A 171 11.91 -3.61 -4.80
C ARG A 171 10.58 -3.77 -5.53
N GLN A 172 9.61 -2.94 -5.18
CA GLN A 172 8.25 -3.05 -5.68
C GLN A 172 7.79 -1.75 -6.33
N VAL A 173 6.89 -1.90 -7.27
CA VAL A 173 6.14 -0.79 -7.88
C VAL A 173 4.68 -0.96 -7.54
N ILE A 174 4.05 0.13 -7.14
CA ILE A 174 2.64 0.19 -6.77
C ILE A 174 1.94 1.18 -7.69
N SER A 175 0.77 0.81 -8.18
CA SER A 175 -0.16 1.71 -8.84
C SER A 175 -1.58 1.48 -8.32
N LEU A 176 -2.41 2.51 -8.35
CA LEU A 176 -3.84 2.40 -8.06
C LEU A 176 -4.60 2.68 -9.36
N LYS A 177 -5.50 1.78 -9.72
CA LYS A 177 -6.31 1.91 -10.92
C LYS A 177 -7.67 1.25 -10.71
N ASN A 178 -8.74 1.99 -10.95
CA ASN A 178 -10.11 1.48 -10.85
C ASN A 178 -10.40 0.76 -9.52
N GLY A 179 -9.99 1.33 -8.41
CA GLY A 179 -10.20 0.78 -7.07
C GLY A 179 -9.34 -0.46 -6.76
N THR A 180 -8.31 -0.72 -7.57
CA THR A 180 -7.38 -1.84 -7.36
C THR A 180 -5.95 -1.33 -7.21
N VAL A 181 -5.31 -1.69 -6.11
CA VAL A 181 -3.89 -1.47 -5.87
C VAL A 181 -3.13 -2.64 -6.49
N GLU A 182 -2.45 -2.35 -7.59
CA GLU A 182 -1.58 -3.31 -8.27
C GLU A 182 -0.17 -3.22 -7.68
N VAL A 183 0.38 -4.36 -7.30
CA VAL A 183 1.73 -4.45 -6.75
C VAL A 183 2.57 -5.38 -7.61
N GLN A 184 3.72 -4.90 -8.06
CA GLN A 184 4.65 -5.68 -8.86
C GLN A 184 6.03 -5.65 -8.20
N THR A 185 6.59 -6.81 -7.90
CA THR A 185 8.00 -6.94 -7.52
C THR A 185 8.86 -6.85 -8.77
N ILE A 186 9.78 -5.90 -8.81
CA ILE A 186 10.68 -5.68 -9.93
C ILE A 186 12.08 -6.24 -9.66
N GLY A 187 12.41 -6.48 -8.41
CA GLY A 187 13.65 -7.14 -8.02
C GLY A 187 13.70 -7.43 -6.54
N THR A 188 14.62 -8.30 -6.16
CA THR A 188 14.82 -8.72 -4.77
C THR A 188 16.32 -8.69 -4.46
N GLU A 189 16.67 -8.09 -3.34
CA GLU A 189 18.01 -8.13 -2.76
C GLU A 189 18.03 -9.16 -1.64
N TYR A 190 19.06 -9.98 -1.59
CA TYR A 190 19.29 -10.97 -0.56
C TYR A 190 20.56 -10.60 0.20
N GLY A 191 20.52 -10.74 1.51
CA GLY A 191 21.68 -10.46 2.33
C GLY A 191 21.54 -11.02 3.73
N ASN A 192 22.60 -10.84 4.51
CA ASN A 192 22.71 -11.28 5.88
C ASN A 192 23.04 -10.09 6.78
N TYR A 193 22.55 -10.14 8.01
CA TYR A 193 23.11 -9.31 9.08
C TYR A 193 24.32 -10.03 9.63
N GLY A 194 25.52 -9.50 9.42
CA GLY A 194 26.76 -10.14 9.85
C GLY A 194 26.74 -10.55 11.32
N LEU A 195 27.41 -11.68 11.63
CA LEU A 195 27.45 -12.30 12.97
C LEU A 195 28.13 -11.44 14.06
N PHE A 196 28.66 -10.28 13.73
CA PHE A 196 29.28 -9.34 14.68
C PHE A 196 28.21 -8.48 15.35
N MET A 197 27.34 -9.13 16.13
CA MET A 197 26.41 -8.45 17.01
C MET A 197 27.09 -8.02 18.32
N GLU A 198 28.10 -7.19 18.25
CA GLU A 198 28.34 -6.25 19.32
C GLU A 198 27.67 -4.94 18.98
N ALA A 199 26.51 -4.75 19.63
CA ALA A 199 25.76 -3.53 19.80
C ALA A 199 25.59 -2.61 18.57
N ALA A 200 24.36 -2.45 18.17
CA ALA A 200 23.79 -1.30 17.44
C ALA A 200 24.23 -0.97 16.00
N THR A 201 25.24 -1.63 15.43
CA THR A 201 25.76 -1.37 14.08
C THR A 201 25.95 -2.62 13.24
N ALA A 202 24.97 -3.54 13.25
CA ALA A 202 25.00 -4.65 12.30
C ALA A 202 24.83 -4.08 10.88
N GLU A 203 25.93 -3.91 10.16
CA GLU A 203 25.88 -3.60 8.73
C GLU A 203 25.27 -4.78 7.99
N ALA A 204 24.27 -4.49 7.17
CA ALA A 204 23.68 -5.46 6.27
C ALA A 204 24.73 -5.84 5.21
N ILE A 205 25.08 -7.12 5.13
CA ILE A 205 25.96 -7.65 4.10
C ILE A 205 25.08 -8.11 2.95
N PHE A 206 25.28 -7.47 1.81
CA PHE A 206 24.59 -7.86 0.59
C PHE A 206 25.24 -9.12 -0.01
N ASP A 207 24.43 -10.12 -0.35
CA ASP A 207 24.90 -11.35 -0.98
C ASP A 207 24.75 -11.32 -2.50
N TYR A 208 23.51 -11.15 -2.98
CA TYR A 208 23.18 -11.06 -4.40
C TYR A 208 21.78 -10.45 -4.59
N ALA A 209 21.45 -10.05 -5.82
CA ALA A 209 20.12 -9.64 -6.20
C ALA A 209 19.55 -10.56 -7.30
N GLU A 210 18.24 -10.44 -7.50
CA GLU A 210 17.52 -11.04 -8.62
C GLU A 210 16.58 -10.01 -9.23
N ASP A 211 16.46 -10.02 -10.56
CA ASP A 211 15.39 -9.28 -11.24
C ASP A 211 14.04 -10.01 -11.11
N ARG A 212 12.99 -9.41 -11.65
CA ARG A 212 11.63 -10.00 -11.66
C ARG A 212 11.52 -11.35 -12.35
N HIS A 213 12.54 -11.77 -13.09
CA HIS A 213 12.60 -13.06 -13.80
C HIS A 213 13.51 -14.07 -13.10
N GLY A 214 14.05 -13.73 -11.92
CA GLY A 214 14.96 -14.59 -11.16
C GLY A 214 16.40 -14.61 -11.70
N LYS A 215 16.75 -13.67 -12.58
CA LYS A 215 18.14 -13.55 -13.06
C LYS A 215 18.98 -12.91 -11.98
N LYS A 216 20.02 -13.64 -11.52
CA LYS A 216 20.97 -13.12 -10.53
C LYS A 216 21.80 -11.97 -11.08
N MET A 217 22.04 -10.97 -10.24
CA MET A 217 22.79 -9.78 -10.57
C MET A 217 23.46 -9.19 -9.32
N GLN A 218 24.35 -8.22 -9.55
CA GLN A 218 24.95 -7.43 -8.47
C GLN A 218 24.02 -6.28 -8.05
N GLU A 219 24.22 -5.73 -6.85
CA GLU A 219 23.42 -4.62 -6.32
C GLU A 219 23.35 -3.42 -7.29
N LYS A 220 24.48 -3.05 -7.87
CA LYS A 220 24.54 -1.96 -8.84
C LYS A 220 23.70 -2.25 -10.08
N GLU A 221 23.77 -3.48 -10.59
CA GLU A 221 22.98 -3.90 -11.76
C GLU A 221 21.48 -3.84 -11.46
N LEU A 222 21.07 -4.27 -10.25
CA LEU A 222 19.68 -4.14 -9.82
C LEU A 222 19.25 -2.67 -9.72
N SER A 223 20.10 -1.80 -9.16
CA SER A 223 19.81 -0.36 -9.08
C SER A 223 19.60 0.25 -10.47
N ASP A 224 20.44 -0.10 -11.44
CA ASP A 224 20.30 0.36 -12.82
C ASP A 224 19.05 -0.22 -13.49
N TYR A 225 18.72 -1.48 -13.21
CA TYR A 225 17.49 -2.13 -13.67
C TYR A 225 16.24 -1.45 -13.13
N VAL A 226 16.22 -1.12 -11.82
CA VAL A 226 15.10 -0.40 -11.19
C VAL A 226 14.92 0.99 -11.81
N LYS A 227 16.02 1.70 -12.06
CA LYS A 227 15.98 3.00 -12.78
C LYS A 227 15.45 2.86 -14.19
N ALA A 228 15.90 1.82 -14.92
CA ALA A 228 15.44 1.54 -16.28
C ALA A 228 13.94 1.19 -16.32
N TYR A 229 13.38 0.61 -15.27
CA TYR A 229 11.95 0.34 -15.17
C TYR A 229 11.10 1.62 -15.27
N SER A 230 11.60 2.73 -14.73
CA SER A 230 10.94 4.04 -14.79
C SER A 230 11.36 4.88 -16.01
N ALA A 231 12.21 4.34 -16.90
CA ALA A 231 12.65 5.05 -18.09
C ALA A 231 11.43 5.35 -19.00
N GLY A 232 11.31 6.61 -19.42
CA GLY A 232 10.19 7.09 -20.23
C GLY A 232 8.96 7.57 -19.41
N ALA A 233 8.94 7.36 -18.10
CA ALA A 233 7.97 7.98 -17.23
C ALA A 233 8.46 9.33 -16.70
N SER A 234 7.54 10.25 -16.47
CA SER A 234 7.85 11.57 -15.91
C SER A 234 7.91 11.49 -14.39
N PRO A 235 9.01 11.89 -13.74
CA PRO A 235 9.09 11.88 -12.28
C PRO A 235 8.18 12.94 -11.67
N ALA A 236 7.65 12.66 -10.48
CA ALA A 236 6.84 13.58 -9.71
C ALA A 236 7.52 14.02 -8.41
N ASP A 237 7.24 15.24 -7.97
CA ASP A 237 7.43 15.64 -6.57
C ASP A 237 6.28 15.03 -5.77
N PHE A 238 6.60 14.00 -5.00
CA PHE A 238 5.64 13.20 -4.25
C PHE A 238 5.96 13.27 -2.77
N ASN A 239 4.95 13.55 -1.96
CA ASN A 239 5.03 13.51 -0.51
C ASN A 239 3.72 12.95 0.06
N MET A 240 3.86 12.03 1.00
CA MET A 240 2.76 11.46 1.75
C MET A 240 3.17 11.34 3.21
N ARG A 241 2.31 11.79 4.10
CA ARG A 241 2.56 11.74 5.54
C ARG A 241 1.63 10.73 6.19
N TRP A 242 2.13 10.03 7.19
CA TRP A 242 1.37 9.06 7.96
C TRP A 242 0.96 9.62 9.32
N ILE A 243 -0.27 9.32 9.72
CA ILE A 243 -0.80 9.56 11.06
C ILE A 243 -0.60 8.27 11.86
N TYR A 244 0.16 8.32 12.94
CA TYR A 244 0.33 7.19 13.85
C TYR A 244 -0.93 6.93 14.68
N SER A 245 -1.19 5.68 15.02
CA SER A 245 -2.35 5.26 15.81
C SER A 245 -2.48 6.00 17.14
N GLU A 246 -1.38 6.35 17.79
CA GLU A 246 -1.41 7.15 19.01
C GLU A 246 -1.91 8.59 18.78
N LYS A 247 -1.49 9.26 17.70
CA LYS A 247 -2.01 10.58 17.33
C LYS A 247 -3.50 10.49 17.00
N TRP A 248 -3.90 9.42 16.36
CA TRP A 248 -5.30 9.12 16.07
C TRP A 248 -6.14 8.97 17.33
N LYS A 249 -5.69 8.17 18.33
CA LYS A 249 -6.38 7.99 19.62
C LYS A 249 -6.62 9.34 20.30
N LYS A 250 -5.62 10.22 20.29
CA LYS A 250 -5.77 11.58 20.85
C LYS A 250 -6.80 12.40 20.08
N ALA A 251 -6.81 12.31 18.75
CA ALA A 251 -7.77 13.02 17.90
C ALA A 251 -9.21 12.54 18.12
N GLN A 252 -9.44 11.25 18.33
CA GLN A 252 -10.77 10.70 18.62
C GLN A 252 -11.39 11.25 19.91
N ASN A 253 -10.56 11.59 20.90
CA ASN A 253 -11.01 12.13 22.19
C ASN A 253 -11.25 13.66 22.15
N THR A 254 -11.11 14.28 21.00
CA THR A 254 -11.27 15.74 20.84
C THR A 254 -12.40 16.04 19.87
N PRO A 255 -13.37 16.89 20.19
CA PRO A 255 -14.42 17.27 19.25
C PRO A 255 -13.84 17.77 17.92
N GLY A 256 -14.23 17.15 16.80
CA GLY A 256 -13.69 17.46 15.48
C GLY A 256 -12.22 17.07 15.25
N GLY A 257 -11.56 16.43 16.22
CA GLY A 257 -10.14 16.12 16.16
C GLY A 257 -9.76 15.19 15.01
N VAL A 258 -10.58 14.17 14.72
CA VAL A 258 -10.36 13.27 13.58
C VAL A 258 -10.40 14.02 12.25
N ARG A 259 -11.41 14.88 12.07
CA ARG A 259 -11.53 15.71 10.86
C ARG A 259 -10.31 16.62 10.70
N ASN A 260 -9.87 17.25 11.79
CA ASN A 260 -8.69 18.12 11.77
C ASN A 260 -7.42 17.34 11.43
N ALA A 261 -7.24 16.13 12.03
CA ALA A 261 -6.11 15.27 11.73
C ALA A 261 -6.06 14.86 10.26
N PHE A 262 -7.22 14.53 9.67
CA PHE A 262 -7.33 14.22 8.25
C PHE A 262 -7.06 15.44 7.37
N ALA A 263 -7.59 16.60 7.73
CA ALA A 263 -7.36 17.84 6.98
C ALA A 263 -5.88 18.26 6.99
N GLU A 264 -5.21 18.12 8.14
CA GLU A 264 -3.76 18.36 8.24
C GLU A 264 -2.97 17.35 7.40
N ASN A 265 -3.36 16.08 7.46
CA ASN A 265 -2.69 15.03 6.69
C ASN A 265 -2.82 15.26 5.19
N TRP A 266 -4.01 15.61 4.72
CA TRP A 266 -4.26 15.95 3.33
C TRP A 266 -3.45 17.16 2.84
N LYS A 267 -3.25 18.18 3.67
CA LYS A 267 -2.40 19.33 3.32
C LYS A 267 -0.94 18.98 3.07
N GLU A 268 -0.47 17.90 3.67
CA GLU A 268 0.89 17.39 3.50
C GLU A 268 1.02 16.48 2.26
N PHE A 269 -0.09 15.96 1.73
CA PHE A 269 -0.08 15.18 0.50
C PHE A 269 0.27 16.08 -0.68
N ARG A 270 1.25 15.66 -1.47
CA ARG A 270 1.68 16.36 -2.67
C ARG A 270 1.98 15.36 -3.77
N TRP A 271 1.46 15.64 -4.92
CA TRP A 271 1.80 14.97 -6.14
C TRP A 271 1.82 15.96 -7.30
N GLN A 272 3.00 16.25 -7.83
CA GLN A 272 3.17 17.20 -8.92
C GLN A 272 4.29 16.73 -9.85
N LEU A 273 4.04 16.73 -11.16
CA LEU A 273 5.09 16.45 -12.13
C LEU A 273 6.25 17.42 -11.93
N LYS A 274 7.47 16.89 -11.86
CA LYS A 274 8.67 17.72 -11.87
C LYS A 274 8.74 18.43 -13.21
N LYS A 275 8.93 19.74 -13.19
CA LYS A 275 9.20 20.48 -14.42
C LYS A 275 10.56 20.02 -14.94
N ASP A 276 10.61 19.68 -16.24
CA ASP A 276 11.88 19.44 -16.90
C ASP A 276 12.74 20.72 -16.76
N THR A 277 13.70 20.68 -15.85
CA THR A 277 14.79 21.64 -15.84
C THR A 277 15.80 21.18 -16.88
N ARG A 278 15.48 21.38 -18.17
CA ARG A 278 16.45 21.30 -19.25
C ARG A 278 17.18 22.62 -19.39
#